data_54d4a6cc93c862d603cebd46ef5cee24
#
_entry.id   54d4a6cc93c862d603cebd46ef5cee24
#
_cell.length_a   1.000
_cell.length_b   1.000
_cell.length_c   1.000
_cell.angle_alpha   90.00
_cell.angle_beta   90.00
_cell.angle_gamma   90.00
#
_symmetry.space_group_name_H-M   'P 1'
#
loop_
_entity.id
_entity.type
_entity.pdbx_description
1 polymer ?
#
loop_
_entity_poly.entity_id
_entity_poly.type
_entity_poly.pdbx_seq_one_letter_code
_entity_poly.pdbx_strand_id
1 'polypeptide(L)'
;MSLLRSRIESANQPDCPFPLNNLPYGVFSLPGDAPRCGVAIGDMILDLAACERQGLLDAGGTFAQSQLNGFMARGRGEWDRMRARLIELLAERATGDLPLVAMAEAALHLPIRVTEYTDFYASKNHAFNVGVLFRGPENALPPQWTHMPIGYNGRASSVVVSGTPIRRPMGQVRGENGPEWAACRRLDLELELGAVVGADSTMGERLSVEDAEAMIFGYVLLNDWSARDVQAWEYQPLGPFQSKALGTTIGPWVVTQAALEPFRCEGAPRVNPLLPYLAEERPGFYDLEIGWAMNGQVMGRTNYNVMYFSSAQQLAHHTESGCPMRVGDLLGSGTISGPSPDQTGALLEMTRNGKVAVMVNGQPRTFIEDGDEVALFANAQGDGYRIGFGPCTGTILPAKP
;
A
#
# COMPACT_ATOMS: atom_id res chain seq x y z
N MET A 1 -2.57 -7.58 22.47
CA MET A 1 -1.64 -6.59 23.09
C MET A 1 -2.47 -5.38 23.50
N SER A 2 -2.29 -4.84 24.71
CA SER A 2 -2.99 -3.62 25.16
C SER A 2 -2.26 -2.35 24.70
N LEU A 3 -2.92 -1.20 24.85
CA LEU A 3 -2.34 0.11 24.58
C LEU A 3 -1.05 0.35 25.37
N LEU A 4 0.03 0.64 24.68
CA LEU A 4 1.25 1.20 25.26
C LEU A 4 1.04 2.70 25.46
N ARG A 5 1.12 3.17 26.71
CA ARG A 5 0.91 4.59 26.97
C ARG A 5 2.14 5.42 26.64
N SER A 6 1.87 6.50 25.92
CA SER A 6 2.88 7.49 25.49
C SER A 6 2.85 8.74 26.38
N ARG A 7 4.00 9.43 26.48
CA ARG A 7 4.08 10.80 27.02
C ARG A 7 3.40 11.84 26.10
N ILE A 8 3.06 11.46 24.87
CA ILE A 8 2.29 12.28 23.93
C ILE A 8 0.81 11.95 24.13
N GLU A 9 0.06 12.90 24.69
CA GLU A 9 -1.31 12.66 25.13
C GLU A 9 -2.25 12.27 23.99
N SER A 10 -2.11 12.90 22.82
CA SER A 10 -2.90 12.59 21.62
C SER A 10 -2.72 11.14 21.14
N ALA A 11 -1.56 10.51 21.42
CA ALA A 11 -1.30 9.12 21.09
C ALA A 11 -2.03 8.11 21.98
N ASN A 12 -2.58 8.55 23.11
CA ASN A 12 -3.29 7.69 24.07
C ASN A 12 -4.80 7.62 23.84
N GLN A 13 -5.31 8.29 22.82
CA GLN A 13 -6.73 8.27 22.48
C GLN A 13 -7.09 6.94 21.79
N PRO A 14 -8.24 6.32 22.10
CA PRO A 14 -8.60 5.00 21.55
C PRO A 14 -8.73 4.95 20.03
N ASP A 15 -9.07 6.08 19.40
CA ASP A 15 -9.25 6.23 17.97
C ASP A 15 -8.02 6.84 17.25
N CYS A 16 -6.94 7.10 17.99
CA CYS A 16 -5.70 7.64 17.41
C CYS A 16 -5.08 6.62 16.44
N PRO A 17 -4.79 7.01 15.18
CA PRO A 17 -4.17 6.11 14.21
C PRO A 17 -2.68 5.83 14.50
N PHE A 18 -2.04 6.68 15.30
CA PHE A 18 -0.61 6.63 15.59
C PHE A 18 -0.31 6.53 17.09
N PRO A 19 -0.83 5.49 17.80
CA PRO A 19 -0.44 5.21 19.18
C PRO A 19 1.02 4.73 19.25
N LEU A 20 1.58 4.63 20.45
CA LEU A 20 2.92 4.08 20.68
C LEU A 20 3.08 2.63 20.16
N ASN A 21 2.00 1.90 20.02
CA ASN A 21 1.95 0.57 19.41
C ASN A 21 2.27 0.58 17.92
N ASN A 22 2.00 1.69 17.21
CA ASN A 22 2.20 1.82 15.76
C ASN A 22 3.62 2.28 15.39
N LEU A 23 3.92 3.56 15.57
CA LEU A 23 5.19 4.21 15.20
C LEU A 23 5.56 4.03 13.72
N PRO A 24 4.72 4.45 12.77
CA PRO A 24 5.05 4.33 11.36
C PRO A 24 6.10 5.35 10.96
N TYR A 25 7.00 4.93 10.06
CA TYR A 25 8.07 5.78 9.53
C TYR A 25 7.60 6.54 8.30
N GLY A 26 8.07 7.77 8.14
CA GLY A 26 7.81 8.60 6.96
C GLY A 26 8.92 9.60 6.72
N VAL A 27 8.72 10.42 5.69
CA VAL A 27 9.61 11.52 5.33
C VAL A 27 8.82 12.82 5.33
N PHE A 28 9.32 13.83 6.01
CA PHE A 28 8.67 15.11 6.15
C PHE A 28 9.64 16.28 6.00
N SER A 29 9.12 17.47 5.73
CA SER A 29 9.85 18.73 5.81
C SER A 29 8.98 19.82 6.42
N LEU A 30 9.61 20.81 7.05
CA LEU A 30 9.00 22.07 7.40
C LEU A 30 9.26 23.11 6.28
N PRO A 31 8.50 24.22 6.23
CA PRO A 31 8.74 25.26 5.24
C PRO A 31 10.18 25.76 5.25
N GLY A 32 10.88 25.63 4.14
CA GLY A 32 12.28 26.02 3.97
C GLY A 32 13.32 24.96 4.36
N ASP A 33 12.90 23.83 4.95
CA ASP A 33 13.79 22.74 5.35
C ASP A 33 13.88 21.66 4.25
N ALA A 34 15.03 20.96 4.25
CA ALA A 34 15.16 19.73 3.46
C ALA A 34 14.34 18.58 4.06
N PRO A 35 13.77 17.68 3.22
CA PRO A 35 13.10 16.48 3.68
C PRO A 35 14.03 15.57 4.51
N ARG A 36 13.49 14.97 5.58
CA ARG A 36 14.17 14.06 6.50
C ARG A 36 13.22 13.04 7.11
N CYS A 37 13.76 11.99 7.70
CA CYS A 37 12.95 10.90 8.26
C CYS A 37 12.33 11.29 9.61
N GLY A 38 11.10 10.83 9.83
CA GLY A 38 10.36 10.98 11.07
C GLY A 38 9.49 9.76 11.37
N VAL A 39 8.97 9.71 12.59
CA VAL A 39 7.98 8.72 13.03
C VAL A 39 6.75 9.45 13.54
N ALA A 40 5.55 9.01 13.08
CA ALA A 40 4.30 9.56 13.57
C ALA A 40 3.98 9.02 14.97
N ILE A 41 3.52 9.91 15.85
CA ILE A 41 3.05 9.62 17.21
C ILE A 41 1.95 10.60 17.60
N GLY A 42 0.73 10.14 17.77
CA GLY A 42 -0.41 11.01 17.99
C GLY A 42 -0.62 11.98 16.83
N ASP A 43 -0.68 13.25 17.12
CA ASP A 43 -0.74 14.36 16.16
C ASP A 43 0.64 15.01 15.87
N MET A 44 1.72 14.34 16.33
CA MET A 44 3.08 14.82 16.22
C MET A 44 3.94 13.91 15.33
N ILE A 45 5.05 14.46 14.85
CA ILE A 45 6.17 13.74 14.21
C ILE A 45 7.39 13.86 15.12
N LEU A 46 7.98 12.74 15.49
CA LEU A 46 9.30 12.73 16.10
C LEU A 46 10.36 12.88 14.98
N ASP A 47 11.13 13.97 15.00
CA ASP A 47 12.21 14.23 14.04
C ASP A 47 13.41 13.33 14.36
N LEU A 48 13.54 12.22 13.60
CA LEU A 48 14.59 11.24 13.84
C LEU A 48 15.99 11.79 13.54
N ALA A 49 16.11 12.66 12.54
CA ALA A 49 17.40 13.32 12.24
C ALA A 49 17.83 14.25 13.37
N ALA A 50 16.90 14.96 13.99
CA ALA A 50 17.19 15.77 15.17
C ALA A 50 17.53 14.89 16.40
N CYS A 51 16.85 13.77 16.58
CA CYS A 51 17.20 12.79 17.62
C CYS A 51 18.63 12.27 17.46
N GLU A 52 19.08 11.96 16.25
CA GLU A 52 20.48 11.57 15.99
C GLU A 52 21.44 12.70 16.36
N ARG A 53 21.19 13.95 15.93
CA ARG A 53 22.03 15.10 16.29
C ARG A 53 22.13 15.35 17.79
N GLN A 54 21.08 15.02 18.54
CA GLN A 54 21.03 15.14 20.00
C GLN A 54 21.60 13.92 20.74
N GLY A 55 22.03 12.87 20.01
CA GLY A 55 22.55 11.65 20.60
C GLY A 55 21.49 10.76 21.28
N LEU A 56 20.20 10.97 20.99
CA LEU A 56 19.10 10.17 21.49
C LEU A 56 18.95 8.84 20.74
N LEU A 57 19.34 8.82 19.46
CA LEU A 57 19.36 7.70 18.54
C LEU A 57 20.71 7.62 17.84
N ASP A 58 21.04 6.44 17.31
CA ASP A 58 22.17 6.21 16.42
C ASP A 58 21.75 5.24 15.31
N ALA A 59 21.53 5.78 14.12
CA ALA A 59 21.30 5.02 12.89
C ALA A 59 22.35 5.37 11.81
N GLY A 60 23.51 5.90 12.22
CA GLY A 60 24.62 6.22 11.33
C GLY A 60 24.30 7.36 10.36
N GLY A 61 23.49 8.34 10.76
CA GLY A 61 23.12 9.51 9.94
C GLY A 61 22.08 9.22 8.86
N THR A 62 21.49 8.02 8.82
CA THR A 62 20.53 7.63 7.76
C THR A 62 19.22 8.40 7.84
N PHE A 63 18.83 8.90 9.01
CA PHE A 63 17.60 9.66 9.17
C PHE A 63 17.66 11.11 8.66
N ALA A 64 18.85 11.61 8.38
CA ALA A 64 19.01 12.91 7.71
C ALA A 64 18.75 12.85 6.19
N GLN A 65 18.55 11.63 5.63
CA GLN A 65 18.24 11.43 4.22
C GLN A 65 16.77 11.75 3.93
N SER A 66 16.48 12.08 2.67
CA SER A 66 15.13 12.36 2.18
C SER A 66 14.33 11.09 1.84
N GLN A 67 14.73 9.93 2.33
CA GLN A 67 14.15 8.61 2.08
C GLN A 67 14.59 7.59 3.11
N LEU A 68 13.76 6.59 3.40
CA LEU A 68 14.05 5.55 4.39
C LEU A 68 15.03 4.46 3.90
N ASN A 69 15.37 4.43 2.61
CA ASN A 69 16.19 3.36 2.01
C ASN A 69 17.50 3.12 2.76
N GLY A 70 18.20 4.18 3.17
CA GLY A 70 19.44 4.06 3.94
C GLY A 70 19.25 3.40 5.31
N PHE A 71 18.15 3.70 6.00
CA PHE A 71 17.81 3.05 7.26
C PHE A 71 17.38 1.61 7.06
N MET A 72 16.53 1.33 6.06
CA MET A 72 16.08 -0.02 5.75
C MET A 72 17.26 -0.94 5.43
N ALA A 73 18.23 -0.48 4.66
CA ALA A 73 19.44 -1.23 4.31
C ALA A 73 20.28 -1.69 5.51
N ARG A 74 20.03 -1.18 6.72
CA ARG A 74 20.71 -1.63 7.93
C ARG A 74 20.20 -2.97 8.45
N GLY A 75 19.06 -3.46 7.92
CA GLY A 75 18.51 -4.78 8.16
C GLY A 75 17.68 -4.89 9.43
N ARG A 76 17.00 -6.04 9.55
CA ARG A 76 15.96 -6.29 10.55
C ARG A 76 16.42 -6.08 12.00
N GLY A 77 17.62 -6.53 12.35
CA GLY A 77 18.14 -6.33 13.72
C GLY A 77 18.23 -4.86 14.12
N GLU A 78 18.54 -3.98 13.16
CA GLU A 78 18.56 -2.55 13.39
C GLU A 78 17.15 -1.96 13.47
N TRP A 79 16.19 -2.45 12.64
CA TRP A 79 14.79 -2.02 12.71
C TRP A 79 14.20 -2.32 14.08
N ASP A 80 14.43 -3.54 14.61
CA ASP A 80 13.93 -3.97 15.92
C ASP A 80 14.58 -3.17 17.06
N ARG A 81 15.90 -2.96 16.99
CA ARG A 81 16.63 -2.13 17.96
C ARG A 81 16.11 -0.70 17.99
N MET A 82 15.89 -0.11 16.81
CA MET A 82 15.38 1.25 16.68
C MET A 82 13.95 1.36 17.21
N ARG A 83 13.07 0.41 16.87
CA ARG A 83 11.69 0.38 17.38
C ARG A 83 11.67 0.30 18.91
N ALA A 84 12.48 -0.57 19.52
CA ALA A 84 12.59 -0.66 20.97
C ALA A 84 13.02 0.68 21.58
N ARG A 85 14.04 1.32 21.00
CA ARG A 85 14.52 2.62 21.47
C ARG A 85 13.49 3.73 21.35
N LEU A 86 12.73 3.77 20.27
CA LEU A 86 11.64 4.74 20.08
C LEU A 86 10.54 4.55 21.13
N ILE A 87 10.17 3.31 21.43
CA ILE A 87 9.19 2.99 22.49
C ILE A 87 9.71 3.52 23.84
N GLU A 88 10.98 3.31 24.19
CA GLU A 88 11.57 3.84 25.43
C GLU A 88 11.49 5.37 25.51
N LEU A 89 11.88 6.08 24.44
CA LEU A 89 11.91 7.55 24.40
C LEU A 89 10.50 8.16 24.50
N LEU A 90 9.50 7.49 23.94
CA LEU A 90 8.14 7.99 23.85
C LEU A 90 7.20 7.45 24.95
N ALA A 91 7.67 6.52 25.81
CA ALA A 91 6.87 5.95 26.90
C ALA A 91 6.40 7.04 27.87
N GLU A 92 5.24 6.83 28.52
CA GLU A 92 4.58 7.77 29.44
C GLU A 92 5.53 8.32 30.53
N ARG A 93 6.44 7.49 31.03
CA ARG A 93 7.36 7.85 32.11
C ARG A 93 8.72 8.35 31.63
N ALA A 94 8.92 8.43 30.30
CA ALA A 94 10.18 8.93 29.75
C ALA A 94 10.35 10.43 30.04
N THR A 95 11.58 10.84 30.29
CA THR A 95 11.94 12.24 30.61
C THR A 95 12.89 12.80 29.55
N GLY A 96 13.13 14.11 29.59
CA GLY A 96 13.96 14.83 28.63
C GLY A 96 13.17 15.42 27.47
N ASP A 97 13.76 16.36 26.76
CA ASP A 97 13.13 17.02 25.63
C ASP A 97 13.25 16.14 24.37
N LEU A 98 12.21 16.17 23.55
CA LEU A 98 12.18 15.47 22.27
C LEU A 98 11.93 16.47 21.12
N PRO A 99 12.59 16.32 19.99
CA PRO A 99 12.38 17.15 18.80
C PRO A 99 11.08 16.73 18.11
N LEU A 100 9.97 17.21 18.62
CA LEU A 100 8.62 16.96 18.12
C LEU A 100 8.17 18.11 17.21
N VAL A 101 7.51 17.76 16.12
CA VAL A 101 6.92 18.67 15.14
C VAL A 101 5.42 18.37 15.04
N ALA A 102 4.58 19.40 15.02
CA ALA A 102 3.17 19.22 14.78
C ALA A 102 2.95 18.68 13.35
N MET A 103 2.23 17.57 13.22
CA MET A 103 2.02 16.92 11.90
C MET A 103 1.31 17.87 10.92
N ALA A 104 0.44 18.75 11.42
CA ALA A 104 -0.28 19.73 10.61
C ALA A 104 0.63 20.80 9.96
N GLU A 105 1.85 21.00 10.48
CA GLU A 105 2.83 21.98 9.96
C GLU A 105 3.80 21.35 8.93
N ALA A 106 3.78 20.04 8.79
CA ALA A 106 4.72 19.29 7.99
C ALA A 106 4.16 18.98 6.58
N ALA A 107 5.01 19.15 5.57
CA ALA A 107 4.78 18.55 4.27
C ALA A 107 5.31 17.11 4.28
N LEU A 108 4.47 16.15 3.84
CA LEU A 108 4.84 14.74 3.76
C LEU A 108 5.32 14.40 2.34
N HIS A 109 6.32 13.52 2.24
CA HIS A 109 6.95 13.13 1.00
C HIS A 109 6.86 11.62 0.78
N LEU A 110 7.28 11.13 -0.41
CA LEU A 110 7.47 9.70 -0.61
C LEU A 110 8.39 9.15 0.48
N PRO A 111 7.97 8.14 1.25
CA PRO A 111 8.76 7.62 2.37
C PRO A 111 10.01 6.87 1.89
N ILE A 112 9.97 6.33 0.68
CA ILE A 112 11.03 5.56 0.05
C ILE A 112 11.31 6.06 -1.36
N ARG A 113 12.53 5.87 -1.83
CA ARG A 113 12.79 5.84 -3.26
C ARG A 113 12.38 4.45 -3.76
N VAL A 114 11.34 4.39 -4.56
CA VAL A 114 10.89 3.14 -5.19
C VAL A 114 11.93 2.72 -6.22
N THR A 115 12.60 1.57 -5.97
CA THR A 115 13.65 1.04 -6.84
C THR A 115 13.03 0.35 -8.05
N GLU A 116 12.11 -0.60 -7.77
CA GLU A 116 11.26 -1.24 -8.76
C GLU A 116 9.84 -1.38 -8.20
N TYR A 117 8.87 -1.56 -9.06
CA TYR A 117 7.48 -1.79 -8.68
C TYR A 117 6.95 -3.03 -9.40
N THR A 118 6.43 -3.97 -8.62
CA THR A 118 5.70 -5.14 -9.14
C THR A 118 4.31 -5.11 -8.55
N ASP A 119 3.30 -5.19 -9.39
CA ASP A 119 1.93 -5.30 -8.97
C ASP A 119 1.42 -6.73 -9.16
N PHE A 120 0.84 -7.30 -8.10
CA PHE A 120 0.29 -8.63 -8.08
C PHE A 120 -1.22 -8.62 -8.29
N TYR A 121 -1.78 -9.79 -8.44
CA TYR A 121 -3.21 -10.03 -8.66
C TYR A 121 -3.70 -11.07 -7.65
N ALA A 122 -3.43 -10.84 -6.35
CA ALA A 122 -3.50 -11.87 -5.32
C ALA A 122 -4.85 -11.97 -4.58
N SER A 123 -5.88 -11.19 -4.96
CA SER A 123 -7.24 -11.30 -4.42
C SER A 123 -8.10 -12.21 -5.28
N LYS A 124 -8.56 -13.34 -4.71
CA LYS A 124 -9.42 -14.28 -5.42
C LYS A 124 -10.78 -13.66 -5.80
N ASN A 125 -11.35 -12.86 -4.92
CA ASN A 125 -12.66 -12.25 -5.17
C ASN A 125 -12.57 -11.24 -6.31
N HIS A 126 -11.57 -10.34 -6.29
CA HIS A 126 -11.34 -9.40 -7.38
C HIS A 126 -11.07 -10.12 -8.70
N ALA A 127 -10.14 -11.08 -8.70
CA ALA A 127 -9.77 -11.83 -9.89
C ALA A 127 -10.98 -12.59 -10.51
N PHE A 128 -11.83 -13.16 -9.66
CA PHE A 128 -13.06 -13.83 -10.07
C PHE A 128 -14.07 -12.82 -10.64
N ASN A 129 -14.35 -11.72 -9.93
CA ASN A 129 -15.30 -10.70 -10.36
C ASN A 129 -14.92 -10.11 -11.71
N VAL A 130 -13.68 -9.71 -11.88
CA VAL A 130 -13.14 -9.18 -13.16
C VAL A 130 -13.19 -10.26 -14.24
N GLY A 131 -12.82 -11.49 -13.90
CA GLY A 131 -12.88 -12.63 -14.81
C GLY A 131 -14.29 -12.90 -15.32
N VAL A 132 -15.29 -12.87 -14.45
CA VAL A 132 -16.71 -13.01 -14.83
C VAL A 132 -17.13 -11.91 -15.81
N LEU A 133 -16.70 -10.66 -15.57
CA LEU A 133 -17.05 -9.54 -16.45
C LEU A 133 -16.48 -9.67 -17.87
N PHE A 134 -15.32 -10.30 -18.02
CA PHE A 134 -14.60 -10.36 -19.30
C PHE A 134 -14.63 -11.73 -19.98
N ARG A 135 -14.76 -12.84 -19.22
CA ARG A 135 -14.64 -14.22 -19.74
C ARG A 135 -15.83 -15.13 -19.38
N GLY A 136 -16.76 -14.63 -18.56
CA GLY A 136 -17.87 -15.41 -18.00
C GLY A 136 -17.44 -16.26 -16.78
N PRO A 137 -18.41 -16.77 -16.00
CA PRO A 137 -18.16 -17.43 -14.71
C PRO A 137 -17.34 -18.72 -14.81
N GLU A 138 -17.49 -19.48 -15.90
CA GLU A 138 -16.80 -20.76 -16.11
C GLU A 138 -15.29 -20.57 -16.35
N ASN A 139 -14.89 -19.42 -16.90
CA ASN A 139 -13.51 -19.09 -17.23
C ASN A 139 -13.00 -17.88 -16.44
N ALA A 140 -13.60 -17.62 -15.28
CA ALA A 140 -13.28 -16.43 -14.49
C ALA A 140 -11.83 -16.41 -14.02
N LEU A 141 -11.31 -17.52 -13.50
CA LEU A 141 -9.92 -17.63 -13.07
C LEU A 141 -9.09 -18.44 -14.07
N PRO A 142 -7.92 -17.94 -14.51
CA PRO A 142 -6.97 -18.74 -15.27
C PRO A 142 -6.50 -19.98 -14.47
N PRO A 143 -6.17 -21.12 -15.10
CA PRO A 143 -5.81 -22.35 -14.38
C PRO A 143 -4.68 -22.20 -13.37
N GLN A 144 -3.67 -21.37 -13.66
CA GLN A 144 -2.51 -21.14 -12.78
C GLN A 144 -2.82 -20.22 -11.59
N TRP A 145 -3.93 -19.49 -11.60
CA TRP A 145 -4.21 -18.43 -10.63
C TRP A 145 -4.25 -18.93 -9.17
N THR A 146 -4.79 -20.12 -8.93
CA THR A 146 -4.88 -20.72 -7.58
C THR A 146 -3.60 -21.42 -7.13
N HIS A 147 -2.57 -21.45 -7.97
CA HIS A 147 -1.33 -22.18 -7.73
C HIS A 147 -0.12 -21.28 -7.50
N MET A 148 -0.13 -20.05 -8.03
CA MET A 148 0.98 -19.12 -7.90
C MET A 148 0.49 -17.66 -7.91
N PRO A 149 1.18 -16.72 -7.22
CA PRO A 149 0.92 -15.29 -7.37
C PRO A 149 1.21 -14.84 -8.81
N ILE A 150 0.20 -14.23 -9.44
CA ILE A 150 0.36 -13.61 -10.77
C ILE A 150 0.67 -12.13 -10.54
N GLY A 151 1.66 -11.60 -11.25
CA GLY A 151 2.04 -10.21 -11.19
C GLY A 151 2.57 -9.68 -12.52
N TYR A 152 2.72 -8.38 -12.62
CA TYR A 152 3.36 -7.70 -13.74
C TYR A 152 4.32 -6.60 -13.23
N ASN A 153 5.30 -6.23 -14.04
CA ASN A 153 6.21 -5.14 -13.71
C ASN A 153 5.48 -3.80 -13.89
N GLY A 154 5.22 -3.13 -12.79
CA GLY A 154 4.65 -1.80 -12.74
C GLY A 154 5.67 -0.72 -13.10
N ARG A 155 5.24 0.55 -13.07
CA ARG A 155 6.09 1.68 -13.42
C ARG A 155 6.52 2.43 -12.15
N ALA A 156 7.73 2.14 -11.64
CA ALA A 156 8.28 2.78 -10.44
C ALA A 156 8.33 4.32 -10.55
N SER A 157 8.61 4.86 -11.75
CA SER A 157 8.74 6.31 -11.96
C SER A 157 7.43 7.10 -11.86
N SER A 158 6.28 6.45 -11.85
CA SER A 158 4.97 7.08 -11.67
C SER A 158 4.35 6.81 -10.29
N VAL A 159 5.12 6.25 -9.35
CA VAL A 159 4.71 6.17 -7.95
C VAL A 159 4.83 7.55 -7.33
N VAL A 160 3.73 8.02 -6.72
CA VAL A 160 3.62 9.35 -6.11
C VAL A 160 3.09 9.25 -4.69
N VAL A 161 3.37 10.28 -3.87
CA VAL A 161 2.85 10.36 -2.50
C VAL A 161 1.39 10.81 -2.48
N SER A 162 0.66 10.38 -1.47
CA SER A 162 -0.69 10.85 -1.12
C SER A 162 -0.82 12.36 -1.23
N GLY A 163 -1.95 12.82 -1.78
CA GLY A 163 -2.23 14.23 -2.05
C GLY A 163 -1.71 14.76 -3.40
N THR A 164 -0.89 13.97 -4.12
CA THR A 164 -0.47 14.32 -5.47
C THR A 164 -1.66 14.17 -6.43
N PRO A 165 -2.02 15.24 -7.18
CA PRO A 165 -3.11 15.15 -8.15
C PRO A 165 -2.74 14.21 -9.31
N ILE A 166 -3.70 13.41 -9.75
CA ILE A 166 -3.55 12.46 -10.87
C ILE A 166 -4.21 13.02 -12.11
N ARG A 167 -3.44 13.15 -13.18
CA ARG A 167 -3.99 13.62 -14.46
C ARG A 167 -4.65 12.48 -15.22
N ARG A 168 -5.89 12.69 -15.65
CA ARG A 168 -6.56 11.74 -16.56
C ARG A 168 -5.69 11.50 -17.78
N PRO A 169 -5.35 10.24 -18.13
CA PRO A 169 -4.44 9.99 -19.23
C PRO A 169 -5.14 10.12 -20.58
N MET A 170 -4.36 10.53 -21.56
CA MET A 170 -4.67 10.28 -22.98
C MET A 170 -4.18 8.89 -23.34
N GLY A 171 -4.90 8.20 -24.22
CA GLY A 171 -4.50 6.87 -24.64
C GLY A 171 -5.17 6.45 -25.94
N GLN A 172 -4.74 5.30 -26.44
CA GLN A 172 -5.43 4.65 -27.54
C GLN A 172 -6.55 3.79 -26.97
N VAL A 173 -7.76 4.02 -27.42
CA VAL A 173 -8.98 3.30 -26.99
C VAL A 173 -9.72 2.72 -28.20
N ARG A 174 -10.58 1.75 -27.97
CA ARG A 174 -11.45 1.21 -29.01
C ARG A 174 -12.53 2.23 -29.37
N GLY A 175 -12.54 2.72 -30.59
CA GLY A 175 -13.59 3.54 -31.15
C GLY A 175 -14.55 2.74 -32.04
N GLU A 176 -15.55 3.42 -32.59
CA GLU A 176 -16.59 2.81 -33.43
C GLU A 176 -16.03 2.29 -34.77
N ASN A 177 -15.15 3.05 -35.39
CA ASN A 177 -14.57 2.75 -36.70
C ASN A 177 -13.09 2.36 -36.66
N GLY A 178 -12.56 2.00 -35.51
CA GLY A 178 -11.16 1.66 -35.30
C GLY A 178 -10.60 2.30 -34.04
N PRO A 179 -9.28 2.27 -33.81
CA PRO A 179 -8.67 2.89 -32.64
C PRO A 179 -8.79 4.43 -32.70
N GLU A 180 -9.07 5.01 -31.51
CA GLU A 180 -9.12 6.46 -31.31
C GLU A 180 -8.04 6.88 -30.30
N TRP A 181 -7.42 8.03 -30.50
CA TRP A 181 -6.62 8.69 -29.47
C TRP A 181 -7.51 9.65 -28.67
N ALA A 182 -7.79 9.33 -27.43
CA ALA A 182 -8.75 10.06 -26.61
C ALA A 182 -8.34 10.10 -25.13
N ALA A 183 -8.94 11.01 -24.38
CA ALA A 183 -8.88 10.97 -22.92
C ALA A 183 -9.59 9.70 -22.40
N CYS A 184 -9.00 9.05 -21.40
CA CYS A 184 -9.60 7.92 -20.73
C CYS A 184 -11.01 8.27 -20.22
N ARG A 185 -12.02 7.48 -20.61
CA ARG A 185 -13.43 7.64 -20.22
C ARG A 185 -13.81 6.75 -19.04
N ARG A 186 -12.94 5.78 -18.70
CA ARG A 186 -13.18 4.75 -17.67
C ARG A 186 -12.02 4.71 -16.69
N LEU A 187 -11.78 5.86 -16.02
CA LEU A 187 -10.76 5.94 -14.98
C LEU A 187 -11.30 5.30 -13.70
N ASP A 188 -10.47 4.47 -13.07
CA ASP A 188 -10.79 3.67 -11.89
C ASP A 188 -9.68 3.74 -10.85
N LEU A 189 -9.97 3.29 -9.66
CA LEU A 189 -9.03 3.04 -8.58
C LEU A 189 -8.85 1.54 -8.35
N GLU A 190 -7.78 1.18 -7.68
CA GLU A 190 -7.61 -0.15 -7.08
C GLU A 190 -7.11 -0.02 -5.64
N LEU A 191 -7.93 -0.49 -4.71
CA LEU A 191 -7.62 -0.51 -3.27
C LEU A 191 -6.62 -1.62 -2.98
N GLU A 192 -5.42 -1.25 -2.55
CA GLU A 192 -4.32 -2.19 -2.30
C GLU A 192 -3.52 -1.89 -1.05
N LEU A 193 -2.72 -2.88 -0.65
CA LEU A 193 -1.65 -2.75 0.31
C LEU A 193 -0.30 -2.97 -0.42
N GLY A 194 0.62 -2.03 -0.28
CA GLY A 194 1.97 -2.13 -0.84
C GLY A 194 2.96 -2.63 0.21
N ALA A 195 3.63 -3.76 -0.04
CA ALA A 195 4.72 -4.22 0.80
C ALA A 195 6.04 -3.58 0.37
N VAL A 196 6.78 -3.05 1.33
CA VAL A 196 8.07 -2.36 1.11
C VAL A 196 9.21 -3.31 1.45
N VAL A 197 10.03 -3.64 0.46
CA VAL A 197 11.23 -4.48 0.63
C VAL A 197 12.33 -3.66 1.30
N GLY A 198 12.82 -4.13 2.42
CA GLY A 198 13.81 -3.45 3.26
C GLY A 198 15.22 -4.06 3.20
N ALA A 199 15.43 -5.12 2.46
CA ALA A 199 16.73 -5.78 2.31
C ALA A 199 17.00 -6.19 0.87
N ASP A 200 18.27 -6.33 0.50
CA ASP A 200 18.69 -6.85 -0.80
C ASP A 200 18.75 -8.37 -0.78
N SER A 201 18.47 -9.02 -1.92
CA SER A 201 18.78 -10.42 -2.16
C SER A 201 19.82 -10.60 -3.27
N THR A 202 20.38 -11.79 -3.39
CA THR A 202 21.44 -12.09 -4.36
C THR A 202 20.83 -12.58 -5.68
N MET A 203 21.32 -12.09 -6.81
CA MET A 203 20.93 -12.58 -8.14
C MET A 203 21.27 -14.07 -8.28
N GLY A 204 20.30 -14.85 -8.76
CA GLY A 204 20.42 -16.30 -8.93
C GLY A 204 20.02 -17.12 -7.70
N GLU A 205 19.77 -16.50 -6.56
CA GLU A 205 19.30 -17.14 -5.34
C GLU A 205 17.78 -17.01 -5.19
N ARG A 206 17.16 -18.06 -4.64
CA ARG A 206 15.74 -18.11 -4.30
C ARG A 206 15.56 -17.89 -2.81
N LEU A 207 14.44 -17.27 -2.43
CA LEU A 207 14.08 -17.09 -1.02
C LEU A 207 12.99 -18.09 -0.62
N SER A 208 13.09 -18.62 0.58
CA SER A 208 11.93 -19.22 1.26
C SER A 208 10.88 -18.15 1.57
N VAL A 209 9.65 -18.56 1.88
CA VAL A 209 8.61 -17.59 2.31
C VAL A 209 9.02 -16.93 3.63
N GLU A 210 9.71 -17.63 4.52
CA GLU A 210 10.22 -17.10 5.78
C GLU A 210 11.31 -16.03 5.54
N ASP A 211 12.29 -16.31 4.68
CA ASP A 211 13.33 -15.33 4.32
C ASP A 211 12.72 -14.11 3.61
N ALA A 212 11.77 -14.34 2.71
CA ALA A 212 11.03 -13.28 2.04
C ALA A 212 10.27 -12.40 3.02
N GLU A 213 9.59 -13.00 4.02
CA GLU A 213 8.92 -12.25 5.09
C GLU A 213 9.91 -11.40 5.90
N ALA A 214 11.08 -11.94 6.20
CA ALA A 214 12.13 -11.23 6.94
C ALA A 214 12.67 -9.99 6.20
N MET A 215 12.53 -9.93 4.87
CA MET A 215 12.93 -8.79 4.05
C MET A 215 11.87 -7.68 3.98
N ILE A 216 10.64 -7.92 4.37
CA ILE A 216 9.58 -6.89 4.35
C ILE A 216 9.77 -5.95 5.55
N PHE A 217 10.06 -4.68 5.28
CA PHE A 217 10.17 -3.64 6.31
C PHE A 217 8.80 -3.25 6.88
N GLY A 218 7.81 -3.11 6.01
CA GLY A 218 6.46 -2.69 6.39
C GLY A 218 5.57 -2.51 5.19
N TYR A 219 4.45 -1.82 5.42
CA TYR A 219 3.37 -1.69 4.45
C TYR A 219 2.90 -0.24 4.32
N VAL A 220 2.43 0.11 3.14
CA VAL A 220 1.78 1.38 2.81
C VAL A 220 0.42 1.12 2.17
N LEU A 221 -0.54 2.03 2.31
CA LEU A 221 -1.71 2.03 1.42
C LEU A 221 -1.24 2.32 0.00
N LEU A 222 -1.86 1.65 -0.97
CA LEU A 222 -1.52 1.81 -2.38
C LEU A 222 -2.81 1.89 -3.22
N ASN A 223 -2.91 2.90 -4.07
CA ASN A 223 -3.94 3.02 -5.09
C ASN A 223 -3.29 2.88 -6.47
N ASP A 224 -3.59 1.79 -7.17
CA ASP A 224 -3.14 1.56 -8.54
C ASP A 224 -4.18 2.12 -9.53
N TRP A 225 -4.00 3.38 -9.94
CA TRP A 225 -4.92 4.07 -10.83
C TRP A 225 -4.99 3.38 -12.20
N SER A 226 -6.20 3.13 -12.66
CA SER A 226 -6.47 2.25 -13.80
C SER A 226 -7.28 2.93 -14.89
N ALA A 227 -6.71 3.09 -16.08
CA ALA A 227 -7.42 3.55 -17.27
C ALA A 227 -8.06 2.33 -17.98
N ARG A 228 -9.29 1.94 -17.59
CA ARG A 228 -9.91 0.66 -17.97
C ARG A 228 -10.19 0.51 -19.46
N ASP A 229 -10.50 1.57 -20.17
CA ASP A 229 -10.72 1.55 -21.61
C ASP A 229 -9.41 1.41 -22.41
N VAL A 230 -8.33 2.05 -21.94
CA VAL A 230 -6.98 1.85 -22.45
C VAL A 230 -6.52 0.42 -22.17
N GLN A 231 -6.71 -0.06 -20.92
CA GLN A 231 -6.39 -1.43 -20.51
C GLN A 231 -7.08 -2.48 -21.40
N ALA A 232 -8.36 -2.30 -21.66
CA ALA A 232 -9.14 -3.23 -22.49
C ALA A 232 -8.64 -3.29 -23.94
N TRP A 233 -7.96 -2.26 -24.42
CA TRP A 233 -7.37 -2.20 -25.77
C TRP A 233 -5.99 -2.83 -25.84
N GLU A 234 -5.13 -2.58 -24.82
CA GLU A 234 -3.70 -2.90 -24.88
C GLU A 234 -3.28 -4.21 -24.20
N TYR A 235 -4.11 -4.75 -23.26
CA TYR A 235 -3.62 -5.76 -22.28
C TYR A 235 -3.17 -7.08 -22.91
N GLN A 236 -3.60 -7.41 -24.11
CA GLN A 236 -3.14 -8.60 -24.80
C GLN A 236 -2.07 -8.25 -25.83
N PRO A 237 -0.97 -9.04 -25.92
CA PRO A 237 -0.70 -10.30 -25.23
C PRO A 237 0.12 -10.18 -23.92
N LEU A 238 0.66 -8.98 -23.55
CA LEU A 238 1.68 -8.87 -22.50
C LEU A 238 1.17 -8.34 -21.16
N GLY A 239 -0.12 -8.04 -21.04
CA GLY A 239 -0.69 -7.45 -19.84
C GLY A 239 -0.82 -5.91 -19.91
N PRO A 240 -1.21 -5.23 -18.80
CA PRO A 240 -1.39 -3.79 -18.78
C PRO A 240 -0.04 -3.06 -18.94
N PHE A 241 -0.08 -1.88 -19.57
CA PHE A 241 1.09 -1.05 -19.81
C PHE A 241 0.77 0.43 -19.56
N GLN A 242 0.29 1.18 -20.57
CA GLN A 242 -0.04 2.60 -20.44
C GLN A 242 -1.21 2.84 -19.47
N SER A 243 -2.14 1.89 -19.41
CA SER A 243 -3.31 1.95 -18.53
C SER A 243 -2.99 1.94 -17.05
N LYS A 244 -1.78 1.54 -16.67
CA LYS A 244 -1.28 1.47 -15.29
C LYS A 244 -0.08 2.42 -15.04
N ALA A 245 0.47 3.02 -16.08
CA ALA A 245 1.62 3.91 -15.98
C ALA A 245 1.25 5.38 -15.66
N LEU A 246 -0.04 5.71 -15.60
CA LEU A 246 -0.53 7.08 -15.35
C LEU A 246 -0.25 7.57 -13.92
N GLY A 247 -0.12 6.65 -12.96
CA GLY A 247 0.17 6.95 -11.56
C GLY A 247 -0.14 5.78 -10.65
N THR A 248 0.62 5.66 -9.56
CA THR A 248 0.34 4.81 -8.41
C THR A 248 0.53 5.66 -7.16
N THR A 249 -0.53 5.86 -6.37
CA THR A 249 -0.44 6.68 -5.16
C THR A 249 -0.17 5.81 -3.95
N ILE A 250 0.86 6.15 -3.16
CA ILE A 250 1.11 5.47 -1.89
C ILE A 250 0.94 6.40 -0.68
N GLY A 251 0.57 5.82 0.46
CA GLY A 251 0.54 6.52 1.74
C GLY A 251 1.93 7.02 2.15
N PRO A 252 2.03 8.13 2.90
CA PRO A 252 3.31 8.72 3.31
C PRO A 252 3.95 8.00 4.51
N TRP A 253 3.21 7.10 5.17
CA TRP A 253 3.63 6.41 6.38
C TRP A 253 3.78 4.93 6.13
N VAL A 254 4.98 4.39 6.39
CA VAL A 254 5.25 2.95 6.35
C VAL A 254 4.96 2.38 7.73
N VAL A 255 3.87 1.63 7.85
CA VAL A 255 3.53 0.86 9.05
C VAL A 255 4.41 -0.38 9.06
N THR A 256 5.25 -0.53 10.07
CA THR A 256 6.22 -1.62 10.13
C THR A 256 5.55 -2.97 10.32
N GLN A 257 6.17 -4.04 9.81
CA GLN A 257 5.71 -5.41 10.04
C GLN A 257 5.59 -5.70 11.55
N ALA A 258 6.53 -5.19 12.37
CA ALA A 258 6.48 -5.34 13.82
C ALA A 258 5.25 -4.69 14.49
N ALA A 259 4.73 -3.59 13.93
CA ALA A 259 3.49 -2.98 14.41
C ALA A 259 2.25 -3.81 14.06
N LEU A 260 2.29 -4.57 12.98
CA LEU A 260 1.20 -5.42 12.49
C LEU A 260 1.20 -6.81 13.13
N GLU A 261 2.32 -7.25 13.72
CA GLU A 261 2.46 -8.60 14.30
C GLU A 261 1.33 -9.01 15.27
N PRO A 262 0.80 -8.14 16.14
CA PRO A 262 -0.32 -8.48 17.02
C PRO A 262 -1.64 -8.79 16.30
N PHE A 263 -1.76 -8.44 15.04
CA PHE A 263 -2.95 -8.61 14.19
C PHE A 263 -2.79 -9.73 13.17
N ARG A 264 -1.74 -10.52 13.29
CA ARG A 264 -1.47 -11.66 12.39
C ARG A 264 -2.58 -12.67 12.47
N CYS A 265 -3.04 -13.12 11.30
CA CYS A 265 -4.15 -14.07 11.18
C CYS A 265 -4.05 -14.93 9.91
N GLU A 266 -4.89 -15.95 9.83
CA GLU A 266 -5.06 -16.75 8.61
C GLU A 266 -5.69 -15.92 7.49
N GLY A 267 -5.34 -16.28 6.24
CA GLY A 267 -5.95 -15.72 5.05
C GLY A 267 -7.18 -16.51 4.56
N ALA A 268 -7.63 -16.19 3.35
CA ALA A 268 -8.72 -16.90 2.71
C ALA A 268 -8.41 -18.41 2.54
N PRO A 269 -9.41 -19.30 2.69
CA PRO A 269 -9.22 -20.74 2.51
C PRO A 269 -8.64 -21.08 1.13
N ARG A 270 -7.63 -21.95 1.10
CA ARG A 270 -6.99 -22.43 -0.12
C ARG A 270 -7.90 -23.41 -0.86
N VAL A 271 -7.96 -23.26 -2.17
CA VAL A 271 -8.69 -24.20 -3.05
C VAL A 271 -7.84 -25.45 -3.35
N ASN A 272 -6.50 -25.22 -3.49
CA ASN A 272 -5.53 -26.25 -3.80
C ASN A 272 -4.36 -26.20 -2.81
N PRO A 273 -3.69 -27.34 -2.54
CA PRO A 273 -2.39 -27.32 -1.88
C PRO A 273 -1.38 -26.49 -2.69
N LEU A 274 -0.59 -25.69 -2.01
CA LEU A 274 0.50 -24.95 -2.65
C LEU A 274 1.72 -25.87 -2.85
N LEU A 275 2.53 -25.53 -3.84
CA LEU A 275 3.85 -26.14 -4.02
C LEU A 275 4.77 -25.75 -2.85
N PRO A 276 5.76 -26.59 -2.50
CA PRO A 276 6.59 -26.40 -1.30
C PRO A 276 7.28 -25.04 -1.19
N TYR A 277 7.65 -24.40 -2.30
CA TYR A 277 8.30 -23.09 -2.29
C TYR A 277 7.38 -21.93 -1.84
N LEU A 278 6.07 -22.15 -1.81
CA LEU A 278 5.08 -21.20 -1.31
C LEU A 278 4.48 -21.60 0.04
N ALA A 279 5.02 -22.64 0.68
CA ALA A 279 4.55 -23.07 2.00
C ALA A 279 4.85 -21.99 3.07
N GLU A 280 3.89 -21.69 3.91
CA GLU A 280 4.02 -20.79 5.05
C GLU A 280 4.06 -21.62 6.35
N GLU A 281 5.02 -21.33 7.22
CA GLU A 281 5.12 -21.97 8.55
C GLU A 281 4.18 -21.32 9.58
N ARG A 282 3.77 -20.08 9.32
CA ARG A 282 2.86 -19.29 10.13
C ARG A 282 1.93 -18.45 9.27
N PRO A 283 0.77 -17.99 9.78
CA PRO A 283 -0.15 -17.16 9.02
C PRO A 283 0.53 -15.92 8.42
N GLY A 284 0.31 -15.64 7.13
CA GLY A 284 0.98 -14.57 6.40
C GLY A 284 0.15 -13.28 6.25
N PHE A 285 -1.04 -13.20 6.89
CA PHE A 285 -1.96 -12.08 6.74
C PHE A 285 -2.15 -11.33 8.06
N TYR A 286 -2.88 -10.21 7.98
CA TYR A 286 -3.22 -9.38 9.13
C TYR A 286 -4.71 -9.07 9.14
N ASP A 287 -5.32 -9.10 10.33
CA ASP A 287 -6.68 -8.60 10.55
C ASP A 287 -6.66 -7.07 10.47
N LEU A 288 -6.79 -6.58 9.25
CA LEU A 288 -6.66 -5.18 8.88
C LEU A 288 -7.88 -4.77 8.08
N GLU A 289 -8.78 -4.00 8.70
CA GLU A 289 -9.86 -3.35 7.95
C GLU A 289 -9.24 -2.39 6.94
N ILE A 290 -9.67 -2.50 5.68
CA ILE A 290 -9.22 -1.65 4.59
C ILE A 290 -10.40 -1.23 3.72
N GLY A 291 -10.39 0.00 3.22
CA GLY A 291 -11.49 0.51 2.42
C GLY A 291 -11.12 1.79 1.68
N TRP A 292 -12.11 2.28 0.93
CA TRP A 292 -11.95 3.48 0.15
C TRP A 292 -13.20 4.35 0.15
N ALA A 293 -12.99 5.64 -0.05
CA ALA A 293 -14.02 6.65 -0.13
C ALA A 293 -13.86 7.48 -1.40
N MET A 294 -14.96 8.01 -1.91
CA MET A 294 -14.97 8.98 -3.01
C MET A 294 -15.72 10.23 -2.55
N ASN A 295 -15.08 11.39 -2.70
CA ASN A 295 -15.61 12.68 -2.28
C ASN A 295 -16.14 12.67 -0.82
N GLY A 296 -15.42 11.98 0.06
CA GLY A 296 -15.75 11.81 1.49
C GLY A 296 -16.80 10.74 1.80
N GLN A 297 -17.47 10.15 0.81
CA GLN A 297 -18.40 9.03 1.01
C GLN A 297 -17.66 7.70 0.94
N VAL A 298 -17.78 6.87 2.00
CA VAL A 298 -17.24 5.50 1.98
C VAL A 298 -18.00 4.68 0.95
N MET A 299 -17.25 4.05 0.03
CA MET A 299 -17.78 3.27 -1.08
C MET A 299 -17.58 1.78 -0.89
N GLY A 300 -16.41 1.36 -0.44
CA GLY A 300 -16.08 -0.05 -0.20
C GLY A 300 -15.32 -0.22 1.10
N ARG A 301 -15.58 -1.34 1.80
CA ARG A 301 -14.90 -1.71 3.05
C ARG A 301 -14.77 -3.22 3.14
N THR A 302 -13.55 -3.69 3.32
CA THR A 302 -13.22 -5.11 3.40
C THR A 302 -12.11 -5.35 4.43
N ASN A 303 -11.47 -6.51 4.39
CA ASN A 303 -10.34 -6.86 5.27
C ASN A 303 -9.20 -7.44 4.44
N TYR A 304 -7.95 -7.16 4.82
CA TYR A 304 -6.78 -7.67 4.11
C TYR A 304 -6.67 -9.21 4.18
N ASN A 305 -7.23 -9.86 5.19
CA ASN A 305 -7.23 -11.31 5.34
C ASN A 305 -8.07 -12.08 4.28
N VAL A 306 -8.82 -11.35 3.43
CA VAL A 306 -9.52 -11.97 2.29
C VAL A 306 -8.61 -12.32 1.12
N MET A 307 -7.34 -11.86 1.18
CA MET A 307 -6.34 -12.14 0.15
C MET A 307 -5.98 -13.63 0.09
N TYR A 308 -5.58 -14.08 -1.10
CA TYR A 308 -5.26 -15.49 -1.34
C TYR A 308 -3.76 -15.80 -1.21
N PHE A 309 -2.90 -14.90 -1.64
CA PHE A 309 -1.45 -15.00 -1.45
C PHE A 309 -0.95 -13.85 -0.57
N SER A 310 -0.12 -14.19 0.42
CA SER A 310 0.52 -13.21 1.29
C SER A 310 1.63 -12.44 0.56
N SER A 311 2.03 -11.27 1.09
CA SER A 311 3.15 -10.51 0.54
C SER A 311 4.47 -11.28 0.59
N ALA A 312 4.67 -12.13 1.60
CA ALA A 312 5.83 -13.01 1.69
C ALA A 312 5.83 -14.07 0.58
N GLN A 313 4.68 -14.66 0.26
CA GLN A 313 4.53 -15.59 -0.88
C GLN A 313 4.74 -14.89 -2.22
N GLN A 314 4.27 -13.66 -2.37
CA GLN A 314 4.51 -12.85 -3.57
C GLN A 314 6.00 -12.58 -3.78
N LEU A 315 6.72 -12.21 -2.71
CA LEU A 315 8.15 -11.96 -2.76
C LEU A 315 8.95 -13.24 -3.02
N ALA A 316 8.64 -14.33 -2.34
CA ALA A 316 9.27 -15.65 -2.59
C ALA A 316 9.09 -16.08 -4.05
N HIS A 317 7.86 -15.96 -4.58
CA HIS A 317 7.58 -16.27 -5.98
C HIS A 317 8.36 -15.37 -6.95
N HIS A 318 8.50 -14.09 -6.62
CA HIS A 318 9.27 -13.15 -7.45
C HIS A 318 10.72 -13.57 -7.60
N THR A 319 11.32 -14.17 -6.55
CA THR A 319 12.71 -14.63 -6.56
C THR A 319 12.89 -16.05 -7.11
N GLU A 320 11.83 -16.79 -7.44
CA GLU A 320 11.91 -18.20 -7.83
C GLU A 320 12.74 -18.43 -9.11
N SER A 321 12.78 -17.44 -9.99
CA SER A 321 13.66 -17.44 -11.17
C SER A 321 15.08 -16.93 -10.90
N GLY A 322 15.43 -16.60 -9.65
CA GLY A 322 16.70 -15.97 -9.28
C GLY A 322 16.71 -14.45 -9.48
N CYS A 323 15.54 -13.80 -9.60
CA CYS A 323 15.43 -12.34 -9.65
C CYS A 323 15.86 -11.72 -8.31
N PRO A 324 16.85 -10.80 -8.29
CA PRO A 324 17.25 -10.14 -7.07
C PRO A 324 16.23 -9.07 -6.66
N MET A 325 15.91 -9.02 -5.37
CA MET A 325 15.14 -7.93 -4.76
C MET A 325 16.08 -6.88 -4.17
N ARG A 326 15.63 -5.64 -4.07
CA ARG A 326 16.41 -4.51 -3.60
C ARG A 326 15.67 -3.69 -2.56
N VAL A 327 16.42 -3.04 -1.70
CA VAL A 327 15.88 -2.07 -0.75
C VAL A 327 15.11 -0.98 -1.49
N GLY A 328 13.83 -0.84 -1.16
CA GLY A 328 12.93 0.11 -1.80
C GLY A 328 12.08 -0.47 -2.92
N ASP A 329 12.19 -1.77 -3.24
CA ASP A 329 11.21 -2.42 -4.11
C ASP A 329 9.83 -2.39 -3.45
N LEU A 330 8.82 -2.11 -4.25
CA LEU A 330 7.42 -2.02 -3.83
C LEU A 330 6.63 -3.16 -4.48
N LEU A 331 5.92 -3.92 -3.66
CA LEU A 331 5.05 -5.00 -4.12
C LEU A 331 3.60 -4.63 -3.83
N GLY A 332 2.82 -4.28 -4.86
CA GLY A 332 1.37 -4.12 -4.77
C GLY A 332 0.70 -5.47 -4.59
N SER A 333 -0.30 -5.53 -3.71
CA SER A 333 -1.01 -6.77 -3.39
C SER A 333 -1.92 -7.25 -4.54
N GLY A 334 -2.26 -6.36 -5.44
CA GLY A 334 -3.45 -6.46 -6.26
C GLY A 334 -4.69 -6.02 -5.49
N THR A 335 -5.71 -5.60 -6.22
CA THR A 335 -6.95 -5.03 -5.68
C THR A 335 -7.56 -5.91 -4.60
N ILE A 336 -7.80 -5.38 -3.41
CA ILE A 336 -8.37 -6.09 -2.27
C ILE A 336 -9.88 -5.99 -2.32
N SER A 337 -10.55 -7.11 -2.64
CA SER A 337 -12.01 -7.21 -2.66
C SER A 337 -12.48 -8.39 -1.82
N GLY A 338 -13.51 -8.17 -1.02
CA GLY A 338 -14.17 -9.22 -0.25
C GLY A 338 -15.27 -9.94 -1.06
N PRO A 339 -15.98 -10.89 -0.45
CA PRO A 339 -16.96 -11.70 -1.12
C PRO A 339 -18.31 -10.99 -1.42
N SER A 340 -18.58 -9.85 -0.77
CA SER A 340 -19.84 -9.12 -0.89
C SER A 340 -19.71 -7.90 -1.83
N PRO A 341 -20.79 -7.45 -2.49
CA PRO A 341 -20.74 -6.31 -3.40
C PRO A 341 -20.28 -4.98 -2.80
N ASP A 342 -20.51 -4.77 -1.51
CA ASP A 342 -20.08 -3.60 -0.72
C ASP A 342 -18.62 -3.69 -0.24
N GLN A 343 -17.95 -4.82 -0.54
CA GLN A 343 -16.57 -5.09 -0.17
C GLN A 343 -15.61 -5.01 -1.37
N THR A 344 -16.03 -4.39 -2.47
CA THR A 344 -15.21 -4.30 -3.68
C THR A 344 -14.17 -3.19 -3.57
N GLY A 345 -12.97 -3.47 -4.07
CA GLY A 345 -11.83 -2.56 -4.07
C GLY A 345 -11.69 -1.71 -5.33
N ALA A 346 -12.64 -1.78 -6.27
CA ALA A 346 -12.62 -1.03 -7.51
C ALA A 346 -14.04 -0.68 -8.00
N LEU A 347 -14.19 0.48 -8.68
CA LEU A 347 -15.46 0.85 -9.32
C LEU A 347 -15.86 -0.10 -10.45
N LEU A 348 -14.87 -0.63 -11.17
CA LEU A 348 -15.12 -1.64 -12.22
C LEU A 348 -16.00 -2.78 -11.74
N GLU A 349 -15.73 -3.30 -10.54
CA GLU A 349 -16.52 -4.38 -9.93
C GLU A 349 -17.88 -3.87 -9.50
N MET A 350 -17.91 -2.79 -8.72
CA MET A 350 -19.11 -2.20 -8.14
C MET A 350 -20.12 -1.77 -9.22
N THR A 351 -19.64 -1.19 -10.31
CA THR A 351 -20.47 -0.72 -11.43
C THR A 351 -20.67 -1.77 -12.53
N ARG A 352 -20.14 -2.99 -12.35
CA ARG A 352 -20.17 -4.05 -13.37
C ARG A 352 -19.65 -3.56 -14.73
N ASN A 353 -18.45 -2.96 -14.69
CA ASN A 353 -17.80 -2.35 -15.86
C ASN A 353 -18.64 -1.20 -16.47
N GLY A 354 -19.21 -0.34 -15.63
CA GLY A 354 -19.97 0.84 -16.04
C GLY A 354 -21.40 0.57 -16.48
N LYS A 355 -21.92 -0.66 -16.31
CA LYS A 355 -23.31 -1.01 -16.67
C LYS A 355 -24.34 -0.53 -15.65
N VAL A 356 -23.92 -0.31 -14.41
CA VAL A 356 -24.77 0.13 -13.31
C VAL A 356 -24.08 1.34 -12.66
N ALA A 357 -24.81 2.43 -12.50
CA ALA A 357 -24.28 3.57 -11.76
C ALA A 357 -24.42 3.36 -10.25
N VAL A 358 -23.43 3.82 -9.49
CA VAL A 358 -23.47 3.96 -8.03
C VAL A 358 -23.66 5.42 -7.67
N MET A 359 -24.27 5.68 -6.51
CA MET A 359 -24.51 7.05 -6.05
C MET A 359 -23.38 7.51 -5.15
N VAL A 360 -22.77 8.65 -5.51
CA VAL A 360 -21.76 9.32 -4.72
C VAL A 360 -22.29 10.73 -4.39
N ASN A 361 -22.60 10.98 -3.13
CA ASN A 361 -23.19 12.24 -2.67
C ASN A 361 -24.39 12.70 -3.52
N GLY A 362 -25.26 11.75 -3.91
CA GLY A 362 -26.45 12.03 -4.72
C GLY A 362 -26.19 12.17 -6.22
N GLN A 363 -24.96 12.01 -6.69
CA GLN A 363 -24.59 12.04 -8.11
C GLN A 363 -24.28 10.62 -8.60
N PRO A 364 -24.76 10.20 -9.78
CA PRO A 364 -24.43 8.89 -10.34
C PRO A 364 -22.99 8.87 -10.84
N ARG A 365 -22.29 7.76 -10.55
CA ARG A 365 -20.94 7.46 -11.06
C ARG A 365 -20.88 6.06 -11.63
N THR A 366 -20.27 5.91 -12.78
CA THR A 366 -19.88 4.61 -13.33
C THR A 366 -18.37 4.42 -13.28
N PHE A 367 -17.61 5.50 -13.42
CA PHE A 367 -16.17 5.62 -13.28
C PHE A 367 -15.84 6.97 -12.65
N ILE A 368 -14.58 7.20 -12.33
CA ILE A 368 -14.10 8.43 -11.69
C ILE A 368 -14.13 9.58 -12.71
N GLU A 369 -14.69 10.72 -12.30
CA GLU A 369 -14.76 11.94 -13.09
C GLU A 369 -13.68 12.96 -12.70
N ASP A 370 -13.47 13.98 -13.54
CA ASP A 370 -12.54 15.08 -13.24
C ASP A 370 -13.03 15.86 -12.02
N GLY A 371 -12.13 16.13 -11.07
CA GLY A 371 -12.43 16.76 -9.80
C GLY A 371 -12.83 15.79 -8.67
N ASP A 372 -13.13 14.52 -8.96
CA ASP A 372 -13.37 13.54 -7.91
C ASP A 372 -12.08 13.30 -7.11
N GLU A 373 -12.22 13.20 -5.79
CA GLU A 373 -11.18 12.76 -4.86
C GLU A 373 -11.45 11.33 -4.42
N VAL A 374 -10.42 10.50 -4.46
CA VAL A 374 -10.41 9.16 -3.88
C VAL A 374 -9.49 9.14 -2.67
N ALA A 375 -9.95 8.54 -1.58
CA ALA A 375 -9.19 8.33 -0.35
C ALA A 375 -9.23 6.86 0.06
N LEU A 376 -8.07 6.25 0.28
CA LEU A 376 -7.95 4.92 0.89
C LEU A 376 -7.69 5.06 2.38
N PHE A 377 -8.17 4.12 3.15
CA PHE A 377 -7.93 4.01 4.59
C PHE A 377 -7.70 2.56 5.00
N ALA A 378 -6.90 2.36 6.05
CA ALA A 378 -6.76 1.07 6.71
C ALA A 378 -6.47 1.25 8.19
N ASN A 379 -6.99 0.30 8.98
CA ASN A 379 -6.72 0.25 10.41
C ASN A 379 -6.86 -1.17 10.96
N ALA A 380 -6.10 -1.46 12.04
CA ALA A 380 -6.22 -2.68 12.81
C ALA A 380 -6.62 -2.33 14.24
N GLN A 381 -7.60 -3.04 14.79
CA GLN A 381 -8.16 -2.79 16.10
C GLN A 381 -7.51 -3.67 17.16
N GLY A 382 -6.79 -3.07 18.08
CA GLY A 382 -6.25 -3.73 19.27
C GLY A 382 -7.14 -3.56 20.50
N ASP A 383 -6.66 -4.05 21.64
CA ASP A 383 -7.33 -3.91 22.94
C ASP A 383 -7.09 -2.50 23.50
N GLY A 384 -8.10 -1.63 23.37
CA GLY A 384 -8.04 -0.24 23.80
C GLY A 384 -7.23 0.70 22.90
N TYR A 385 -6.82 0.28 21.71
CA TYR A 385 -6.12 1.11 20.74
C TYR A 385 -6.42 0.68 19.30
N ARG A 386 -6.11 1.57 18.36
CA ARG A 386 -6.17 1.32 16.93
C ARG A 386 -4.86 1.77 16.29
N ILE A 387 -4.33 0.99 15.35
CA ILE A 387 -3.26 1.47 14.47
C ILE A 387 -3.83 1.82 13.10
N GLY A 388 -3.31 2.87 12.47
CA GLY A 388 -3.73 3.32 11.14
C GLY A 388 -2.54 3.61 10.23
N PHE A 389 -2.82 3.78 8.94
CA PHE A 389 -1.82 3.99 7.88
C PHE A 389 -1.69 5.48 7.47
N GLY A 390 -2.53 6.34 8.03
CA GLY A 390 -2.64 7.72 7.55
C GLY A 390 -3.38 7.81 6.22
N PRO A 391 -3.46 9.01 5.63
CA PRO A 391 -4.21 9.24 4.40
C PRO A 391 -3.47 8.70 3.17
N CYS A 392 -4.23 8.16 2.20
CA CYS A 392 -3.76 7.89 0.85
C CYS A 392 -4.80 8.44 -0.13
N THR A 393 -4.59 9.67 -0.62
CA THR A 393 -5.58 10.43 -1.39
C THR A 393 -5.04 10.85 -2.76
N GLY A 394 -5.95 11.01 -3.71
CA GLY A 394 -5.63 11.58 -5.01
C GLY A 394 -6.86 12.23 -5.65
N THR A 395 -6.69 13.44 -6.21
CA THR A 395 -7.73 14.16 -6.93
C THR A 395 -7.45 14.11 -8.43
N ILE A 396 -8.49 13.88 -9.22
CA ILE A 396 -8.35 13.74 -10.67
C ILE A 396 -8.37 15.11 -11.35
N LEU A 397 -7.33 15.39 -12.13
CA LEU A 397 -7.26 16.54 -13.02
C LEU A 397 -7.70 16.17 -14.44
N PRO A 398 -8.32 17.12 -15.19
CA PRO A 398 -8.68 16.92 -16.59
C PRO A 398 -7.50 16.48 -17.45
N ALA A 399 -7.77 15.69 -18.49
CA ALA A 399 -6.76 15.33 -19.48
C ALA A 399 -6.15 16.57 -20.14
N LYS A 400 -4.91 16.43 -20.56
CA LYS A 400 -4.23 17.42 -21.42
C LYS A 400 -4.03 16.76 -22.78
N PRO A 401 -4.71 17.25 -23.84
CA PRO A 401 -4.50 16.79 -25.22
C PRO A 401 -3.09 17.08 -25.73
#